data_e54ec7c4e3ad24b931c3562ad59b7a38
#
_entry.id   e54ec7c4e3ad24b931c3562ad59b7a38
#
_cell.length_a   1.000
_cell.length_b   1.000
_cell.length_c   1.000
_cell.angle_alpha   90.00
_cell.angle_beta   90.00
_cell.angle_gamma   90.00
#
_symmetry.space_group_name_H-M   'P 1'
#
loop_
_entity.id
_entity.type
_entity.pdbx_description
1 polymer ?
#
loop_
_entity_poly.entity_id
_entity_poly.type
_entity_poly.pdbx_seq_one_letter_code
_entity_poly.pdbx_strand_id
1 'polypeptide(L)'
;EIHQERAEIETRYRELERINIHKSKLIYHREIGISYNNSWVKKESDVIPCTVLKTDAQHDLAIIQLDSKVTPSENYIFNVPAVDPLNSYSFKDNMKKKAGEDKNSSVYMISFNLGPQLALTTEGIKSQINLGNISQKTDEQLLYSIPSLPGSSGSPVVNEQGELVAVNFAGLNGTQGFNYGIRVKFLYSLLQSLPK
;
A
#
# COMPACT_ATOMS: atom_id res chain seq x y z
N GLU A 1 17.65 10.35 30.05
CA GLU A 1 17.02 9.68 28.89
C GLU A 1 18.06 8.86 28.13
N ILE A 2 19.08 9.44 27.53
CA ILE A 2 20.15 8.73 26.76
C ILE A 2 20.88 7.67 27.60
N HIS A 3 21.13 7.91 28.87
CA HIS A 3 21.80 6.96 29.76
C HIS A 3 20.90 5.76 30.11
N GLN A 4 19.59 5.94 30.19
CA GLN A 4 18.64 4.86 30.41
C GLN A 4 18.49 3.98 29.16
N GLU A 5 18.34 4.57 27.98
CA GLU A 5 18.28 3.83 26.72
C GLU A 5 19.54 3.02 26.47
N ARG A 6 20.71 3.60 26.76
CA ARG A 6 21.98 2.87 26.67
C ARG A 6 22.04 1.68 27.60
N ALA A 7 21.62 1.82 28.85
CA ALA A 7 21.59 0.73 29.82
C ALA A 7 20.62 -0.40 29.40
N GLU A 8 19.47 -0.05 28.82
CA GLU A 8 18.53 -1.04 28.29
C GLU A 8 19.11 -1.79 27.08
N ILE A 9 19.79 -1.11 26.16
CA ILE A 9 20.44 -1.72 25.01
C ILE A 9 21.55 -2.67 25.47
N GLU A 10 22.40 -2.25 26.42
CA GLU A 10 23.47 -3.08 26.97
C GLU A 10 22.90 -4.32 27.70
N THR A 11 21.77 -4.18 28.38
CA THR A 11 21.11 -5.30 29.05
C THR A 11 20.57 -6.31 28.03
N ARG A 12 19.87 -5.85 26.99
CA ARG A 12 19.38 -6.70 25.90
C ARG A 12 20.51 -7.39 25.16
N TYR A 13 21.63 -6.71 24.95
CA TYR A 13 22.80 -7.29 24.30
C TYR A 13 23.37 -8.45 25.12
N ARG A 14 23.52 -8.29 26.45
CA ARG A 14 23.97 -9.33 27.35
C ARG A 14 23.00 -10.53 27.42
N GLU A 15 21.71 -10.29 27.32
CA GLU A 15 20.71 -11.37 27.25
C GLU A 15 20.85 -12.17 25.95
N LEU A 16 21.07 -11.48 24.82
CA LEU A 16 21.28 -12.12 23.52
C LEU A 16 22.55 -12.96 23.48
N GLU A 17 23.64 -12.51 24.10
CA GLU A 17 24.89 -13.29 24.20
C GLU A 17 24.73 -14.63 24.97
N ARG A 18 23.73 -14.72 25.84
CA ARG A 18 23.40 -15.95 26.58
C ARG A 18 22.57 -16.96 25.78
N ILE A 19 22.05 -16.57 24.64
CA ILE A 19 21.21 -17.43 23.79
C ILE A 19 22.11 -18.42 23.05
N ASN A 20 21.96 -19.70 23.36
CA ASN A 20 22.61 -20.76 22.60
C ASN A 20 21.72 -21.08 21.37
N ILE A 21 22.12 -20.58 20.20
CA ILE A 21 21.36 -20.71 18.93
C ILE A 21 21.06 -22.20 18.61
N HIS A 22 21.98 -23.12 18.94
CA HIS A 22 21.79 -24.54 18.67
C HIS A 22 20.79 -25.23 19.61
N LYS A 23 20.49 -24.63 20.76
CA LYS A 23 19.53 -25.13 21.74
C LYS A 23 18.27 -24.30 21.85
N SER A 24 18.17 -23.22 21.09
CA SER A 24 17.03 -22.29 21.12
C SER A 24 16.05 -22.63 20.01
N LYS A 25 14.76 -22.54 20.31
CA LYS A 25 13.66 -22.60 19.35
C LYS A 25 13.20 -21.18 19.07
N LEU A 26 13.32 -20.73 17.83
CA LEU A 26 12.80 -19.44 17.41
C LEU A 26 11.29 -19.58 17.16
N ILE A 27 10.48 -18.83 17.91
CA ILE A 27 9.04 -18.76 17.74
C ILE A 27 8.74 -17.36 17.18
N TYR A 28 8.17 -17.31 15.98
CA TYR A 28 7.72 -16.06 15.36
C TYR A 28 6.25 -15.83 15.69
N HIS A 29 5.98 -14.69 16.29
CA HIS A 29 4.63 -14.13 16.32
C HIS A 29 4.59 -13.02 15.28
N ARG A 30 3.68 -13.13 14.33
CA ARG A 30 3.45 -12.11 13.32
C ARG A 30 2.07 -11.52 13.53
N GLU A 31 2.04 -10.26 13.87
CA GLU A 31 0.82 -9.46 13.98
C GLU A 31 0.75 -8.48 12.83
N ILE A 32 -0.45 -8.26 12.32
CA ILE A 32 -0.72 -7.30 11.25
C ILE A 32 -1.70 -6.29 11.80
N GLY A 33 -1.39 -5.04 11.61
CA GLY A 33 -2.29 -3.97 11.99
C GLY A 33 -2.13 -2.74 11.11
N ILE A 34 -3.08 -1.84 11.22
CA ILE A 34 -3.09 -0.57 10.49
C ILE A 34 -3.19 0.60 11.44
N SER A 35 -2.82 1.76 10.93
CA SER A 35 -3.17 3.06 11.52
C SER A 35 -3.73 3.96 10.44
N TYR A 36 -4.60 4.88 10.83
CA TYR A 36 -5.24 5.79 9.90
C TYR A 36 -4.44 7.08 9.68
N ASN A 37 -4.68 7.70 8.54
CA ASN A 37 -4.25 9.07 8.30
C ASN A 37 -4.78 9.99 9.42
N ASN A 38 -4.00 10.99 9.81
CA ASN A 38 -4.28 11.90 10.93
C ASN A 38 -4.29 11.25 12.34
N SER A 39 -3.87 9.99 12.47
CA SER A 39 -3.69 9.34 13.78
C SER A 39 -2.26 9.47 14.30
N TRP A 40 -2.06 9.05 15.55
CA TRP A 40 -0.76 8.95 16.18
C TRP A 40 -0.47 7.49 16.55
N VAL A 41 0.74 7.04 16.25
CA VAL A 41 1.25 5.75 16.73
C VAL A 41 2.49 6.01 17.54
N LYS A 42 2.40 5.86 18.86
CA LYS A 42 3.51 6.02 19.81
C LYS A 42 3.95 4.69 20.39
N LYS A 43 3.07 3.70 20.41
CA LYS A 43 3.30 2.37 20.95
C LYS A 43 2.50 1.35 20.13
N GLU A 44 2.85 0.09 20.27
CA GLU A 44 2.22 -1.03 19.55
C GLU A 44 0.69 -1.09 19.75
N SER A 45 0.20 -0.81 20.96
CA SER A 45 -1.24 -0.79 21.23
C SER A 45 -2.03 0.31 20.53
N ASP A 46 -1.36 1.26 19.86
CA ASP A 46 -2.01 2.30 19.05
C ASP A 46 -2.28 1.81 17.62
N VAL A 47 -1.75 0.65 17.26
CA VAL A 47 -2.01 -0.01 15.98
C VAL A 47 -3.29 -0.84 16.08
N ILE A 48 -4.16 -0.71 15.08
CA ILE A 48 -5.46 -1.40 15.03
C ILE A 48 -5.23 -2.79 14.43
N PRO A 49 -5.53 -3.87 15.18
CA PRO A 49 -5.25 -5.22 14.72
C PRO A 49 -6.12 -5.64 13.54
N CYS A 50 -5.51 -6.44 12.66
CA CYS A 50 -6.13 -6.95 11.45
C CYS A 50 -5.83 -8.43 11.24
N THR A 51 -6.78 -9.13 10.63
CA THR A 51 -6.63 -10.51 10.19
C THR A 51 -6.52 -10.58 8.67
N VAL A 52 -5.60 -11.43 8.17
CA VAL A 52 -5.51 -11.75 6.74
C VAL A 52 -6.63 -12.72 6.38
N LEU A 53 -7.56 -12.30 5.53
CA LEU A 53 -8.66 -13.14 5.09
C LEU A 53 -8.29 -14.03 3.91
N LYS A 54 -7.53 -13.49 2.95
CA LYS A 54 -7.14 -14.20 1.74
C LYS A 54 -5.94 -13.56 1.07
N THR A 55 -5.16 -14.39 0.38
CA THR A 55 -4.02 -13.95 -0.43
C THR A 55 -4.14 -14.49 -1.85
N ASP A 56 -3.61 -13.74 -2.81
CA ASP A 56 -3.38 -14.14 -4.18
C ASP A 56 -1.90 -13.95 -4.49
N ALA A 57 -1.15 -15.05 -4.44
CA ALA A 57 0.30 -15.04 -4.66
C ALA A 57 0.67 -14.77 -6.12
N GLN A 58 -0.23 -15.04 -7.08
CA GLN A 58 0.01 -14.79 -8.50
C GLN A 58 0.04 -13.27 -8.79
N HIS A 59 -0.84 -12.51 -8.14
CA HIS A 59 -0.97 -11.07 -8.37
C HIS A 59 -0.42 -10.23 -7.21
N ASP A 60 0.26 -10.86 -6.25
CA ASP A 60 0.80 -10.18 -5.05
C ASP A 60 -0.25 -9.33 -4.31
N LEU A 61 -1.44 -9.90 -4.11
CA LEU A 61 -2.56 -9.25 -3.42
C LEU A 61 -2.89 -9.97 -2.11
N ALA A 62 -3.32 -9.21 -1.12
CA ALA A 62 -3.89 -9.72 0.11
C ALA A 62 -5.11 -8.91 0.53
N ILE A 63 -6.10 -9.57 1.11
CA ILE A 63 -7.23 -8.94 1.77
C ILE A 63 -7.03 -9.08 3.27
N ILE A 64 -6.95 -7.94 3.96
CA ILE A 64 -6.94 -7.85 5.41
C ILE A 64 -8.24 -7.24 5.90
N GLN A 65 -8.71 -7.65 7.04
CA GLN A 65 -9.91 -7.13 7.69
C GLN A 65 -9.56 -6.65 9.09
N LEU A 66 -10.11 -5.50 9.47
CA LEU A 66 -10.09 -5.06 10.86
C LEU A 66 -10.74 -6.12 11.76
N ASP A 67 -10.12 -6.46 12.87
CA ASP A 67 -10.70 -7.42 13.83
C ASP A 67 -12.03 -6.92 14.40
N SER A 68 -12.18 -5.60 14.54
CA SER A 68 -13.43 -4.94 14.91
C SER A 68 -14.54 -5.06 13.86
N LYS A 69 -14.20 -5.35 12.60
CA LYS A 69 -15.10 -5.35 11.43
C LYS A 69 -15.83 -4.03 11.20
N VAL A 70 -15.36 -2.95 11.76
CA VAL A 70 -15.97 -1.62 11.68
C VAL A 70 -14.95 -0.62 11.14
N THR A 71 -15.26 -0.01 10.00
CA THR A 71 -14.49 1.12 9.47
C THR A 71 -15.04 2.42 10.07
N PRO A 72 -14.19 3.30 10.62
CA PRO A 72 -14.64 4.61 11.09
C PRO A 72 -15.33 5.41 9.99
N SER A 73 -16.42 6.08 10.35
CA SER A 73 -17.30 6.79 9.39
C SER A 73 -16.64 7.99 8.72
N GLU A 74 -15.60 8.55 9.33
CA GLU A 74 -14.82 9.68 8.80
C GLU A 74 -13.81 9.28 7.72
N ASN A 75 -13.57 7.97 7.54
CA ASN A 75 -12.64 7.50 6.53
C ASN A 75 -13.33 7.26 5.19
N TYR A 76 -12.66 7.72 4.13
CA TYR A 76 -13.10 7.44 2.77
C TYR A 76 -12.89 5.98 2.41
N ILE A 77 -13.92 5.35 1.88
CA ILE A 77 -13.87 3.96 1.41
C ILE A 77 -13.92 3.96 -0.11
N PHE A 78 -12.86 3.47 -0.75
CA PHE A 78 -12.85 3.29 -2.19
C PHE A 78 -13.82 2.19 -2.60
N ASN A 79 -14.64 2.46 -3.59
CA ASN A 79 -15.40 1.42 -4.25
C ASN A 79 -14.46 0.59 -5.13
N VAL A 80 -14.52 -0.74 -5.03
CA VAL A 80 -13.81 -1.65 -5.94
C VAL A 80 -14.74 -1.98 -7.10
N PRO A 81 -14.50 -1.44 -8.31
CA PRO A 81 -15.44 -1.54 -9.41
C PRO A 81 -15.50 -2.97 -9.95
N ALA A 82 -16.72 -3.44 -10.24
CA ALA A 82 -16.94 -4.74 -10.88
C ALA A 82 -16.45 -4.76 -12.34
N VAL A 83 -16.47 -3.61 -12.99
CA VAL A 83 -15.92 -3.43 -14.34
C VAL A 83 -14.72 -2.51 -14.23
N ASP A 84 -13.57 -2.99 -14.70
CA ASP A 84 -12.33 -2.21 -14.66
C ASP A 84 -12.50 -0.93 -15.50
N PRO A 85 -12.35 0.27 -14.89
CA PRO A 85 -12.53 1.55 -15.58
C PRO A 85 -11.62 1.74 -16.80
N LEU A 86 -10.49 1.01 -16.83
CA LEU A 86 -9.54 1.09 -17.93
C LEU A 86 -9.76 0.04 -19.03
N ASN A 87 -10.87 -0.71 -19.03
CA ASN A 87 -11.12 -1.68 -20.08
C ASN A 87 -11.19 -1.02 -21.47
N SER A 88 -11.81 0.16 -21.56
CA SER A 88 -11.92 0.93 -22.80
C SER A 88 -10.71 1.86 -23.06
N TYR A 89 -9.72 1.90 -22.15
CA TYR A 89 -8.55 2.76 -22.31
C TYR A 89 -7.70 2.33 -23.51
N SER A 90 -7.47 3.24 -24.45
CA SER A 90 -6.65 3.03 -25.64
C SER A 90 -5.63 4.15 -25.80
N PHE A 91 -4.36 3.81 -25.87
CA PHE A 91 -3.29 4.78 -26.19
C PHE A 91 -3.50 5.45 -27.54
N LYS A 92 -3.98 4.69 -28.56
CA LYS A 92 -4.22 5.25 -29.91
C LYS A 92 -5.27 6.34 -29.89
N ASP A 93 -6.33 6.14 -29.11
CA ASP A 93 -7.41 7.12 -29.03
C ASP A 93 -6.96 8.35 -28.23
N ASN A 94 -6.19 8.15 -27.17
CA ASN A 94 -5.60 9.25 -26.42
C ASN A 94 -4.59 10.08 -27.22
N MET A 95 -3.80 9.44 -28.09
CA MET A 95 -2.86 10.16 -28.98
C MET A 95 -3.56 11.00 -30.05
N LYS A 96 -4.77 10.64 -30.46
CA LYS A 96 -5.56 11.37 -31.45
C LYS A 96 -6.30 12.59 -30.87
N LYS A 97 -6.44 12.67 -29.55
CA LYS A 97 -7.08 13.80 -28.89
C LYS A 97 -6.23 15.07 -29.06
N LYS A 98 -6.88 16.20 -29.30
CA LYS A 98 -6.24 17.51 -29.41
C LYS A 98 -5.65 17.95 -28.07
N ALA A 99 -4.67 18.84 -28.12
CA ALA A 99 -4.15 19.46 -26.91
C ALA A 99 -5.29 20.19 -26.15
N GLY A 100 -5.44 19.86 -24.88
CA GLY A 100 -6.53 20.41 -24.03
C GLY A 100 -7.74 19.49 -23.86
N GLU A 101 -7.86 18.40 -24.62
CA GLU A 101 -8.85 17.37 -24.36
C GLU A 101 -8.32 16.40 -23.30
N ASP A 102 -9.21 15.96 -22.41
CA ASP A 102 -8.89 14.98 -21.38
C ASP A 102 -8.38 13.68 -22.00
N LYS A 103 -7.10 13.36 -21.72
CA LYS A 103 -6.44 12.18 -22.27
C LYS A 103 -6.68 10.91 -21.46
N ASN A 104 -7.37 11.01 -20.31
CA ASN A 104 -7.65 9.88 -19.40
C ASN A 104 -6.40 9.05 -19.07
N SER A 105 -5.22 9.66 -19.11
CA SER A 105 -3.95 8.98 -18.84
C SER A 105 -3.39 9.30 -17.46
N SER A 106 -3.90 10.35 -16.82
CA SER A 106 -3.46 10.77 -15.49
C SER A 106 -3.97 9.79 -14.43
N VAL A 107 -3.08 9.45 -13.53
CA VAL A 107 -3.38 8.62 -12.37
C VAL A 107 -2.76 9.21 -11.11
N TYR A 108 -3.44 9.02 -10.00
CA TYR A 108 -3.03 9.49 -8.69
C TYR A 108 -2.82 8.30 -7.78
N MET A 109 -1.77 8.33 -6.97
CA MET A 109 -1.52 7.33 -5.95
C MET A 109 -1.54 8.00 -4.58
N ILE A 110 -2.30 7.44 -3.66
CA ILE A 110 -2.34 7.85 -2.25
C ILE A 110 -1.49 6.86 -1.48
N SER A 111 -0.36 7.30 -0.93
CA SER A 111 0.67 6.40 -0.41
C SER A 111 1.33 6.90 0.87
N PHE A 112 2.12 6.02 1.48
CA PHE A 112 3.02 6.30 2.60
C PHE A 112 4.47 5.96 2.18
N ASN A 113 4.98 6.70 1.20
CA ASN A 113 6.36 6.54 0.73
C ASN A 113 7.35 6.66 1.88
N LEU A 114 8.34 5.75 1.93
CA LEU A 114 9.30 5.58 3.03
C LEU A 114 8.66 5.30 4.39
N GLY A 115 7.37 4.93 4.42
CA GLY A 115 6.67 4.57 5.64
C GLY A 115 6.83 5.62 6.75
N PRO A 116 7.19 5.22 7.99
CA PRO A 116 7.29 6.14 9.12
C PRO A 116 8.23 7.32 8.92
N GLN A 117 9.27 7.18 8.07
CA GLN A 117 10.26 8.25 7.86
C GLN A 117 9.67 9.53 7.26
N LEU A 118 8.67 9.40 6.38
CA LEU A 118 7.98 10.56 5.79
C LEU A 118 6.55 10.72 6.30
N ALA A 119 5.91 9.63 6.70
CA ALA A 119 4.51 9.67 7.12
C ALA A 119 4.32 10.25 8.52
N LEU A 120 5.28 10.04 9.45
CA LEU A 120 5.19 10.59 10.79
C LEU A 120 5.57 12.07 10.80
N THR A 121 4.60 12.93 11.05
CA THR A 121 4.77 14.38 11.12
C THR A 121 4.45 14.89 12.53
N THR A 122 4.66 16.19 12.76
CA THR A 122 4.24 16.87 13.99
C THR A 122 2.72 16.93 14.17
N GLU A 123 1.95 16.56 13.14
CA GLU A 123 0.48 16.54 13.14
C GLU A 123 -0.10 15.11 13.04
N GLY A 124 0.71 14.09 13.27
CA GLY A 124 0.33 12.68 13.13
C GLY A 124 0.76 12.09 11.79
N ILE A 125 0.21 10.93 11.48
CA ILE A 125 0.46 10.22 10.22
C ILE A 125 -0.20 10.97 9.07
N LYS A 126 0.58 11.26 8.01
CA LYS A 126 0.09 11.93 6.80
C LYS A 126 0.40 11.12 5.56
N SER A 127 -0.63 10.86 4.76
CA SER A 127 -0.48 10.28 3.42
C SER A 127 0.05 11.31 2.43
N GLN A 128 0.66 10.80 1.36
CA GLN A 128 1.14 11.59 0.23
C GLN A 128 0.27 11.29 -0.99
N ILE A 129 0.04 12.31 -1.82
CA ILE A 129 -0.64 12.15 -3.11
C ILE A 129 0.37 12.47 -4.20
N ASN A 130 0.59 11.51 -5.08
CA ASN A 130 1.49 11.65 -6.23
C ASN A 130 0.72 11.46 -7.52
N LEU A 131 1.02 12.30 -8.50
CA LEU A 131 0.44 12.31 -9.84
C LEU A 131 1.43 11.72 -10.85
N GLY A 132 0.93 10.95 -11.80
CA GLY A 132 1.66 10.48 -12.96
C GLY A 132 0.73 10.09 -14.10
N ASN A 133 1.31 9.50 -15.13
CA ASN A 133 0.56 9.07 -16.31
C ASN A 133 0.75 7.57 -16.56
N ILE A 134 -0.25 6.93 -17.11
CA ILE A 134 -0.17 5.56 -17.57
C ILE A 134 0.80 5.52 -18.76
N SER A 135 1.89 4.77 -18.62
CA SER A 135 2.92 4.55 -19.66
C SER A 135 2.69 3.26 -20.44
N GLN A 136 2.10 2.23 -19.79
CA GLN A 136 1.77 0.96 -20.43
C GLN A 136 0.57 0.31 -19.71
N LYS A 137 -0.27 -0.36 -20.48
CA LYS A 137 -1.35 -1.21 -19.98
C LYS A 137 -1.24 -2.59 -20.60
N THR A 138 -1.18 -3.60 -19.76
CA THR A 138 -1.34 -5.01 -20.12
C THR A 138 -2.67 -5.55 -19.60
N ASP A 139 -2.91 -6.82 -19.77
CA ASP A 139 -4.11 -7.44 -19.17
C ASP A 139 -4.05 -7.50 -17.64
N GLU A 140 -2.87 -7.64 -17.06
CA GLU A 140 -2.66 -7.82 -15.61
C GLU A 140 -2.24 -6.54 -14.91
N GLN A 141 -1.45 -5.70 -15.57
CA GLN A 141 -0.70 -4.62 -14.92
C GLN A 141 -0.82 -3.29 -15.64
N LEU A 142 -0.64 -2.23 -14.87
CA LEU A 142 -0.38 -0.89 -15.35
C LEU A 142 1.05 -0.51 -15.02
N LEU A 143 1.76 0.07 -15.99
CA LEU A 143 2.99 0.81 -15.77
C LEU A 143 2.66 2.31 -15.81
N TYR A 144 3.11 3.05 -14.82
CA TYR A 144 2.86 4.50 -14.71
C TYR A 144 4.07 5.25 -14.15
N SER A 145 4.09 6.55 -14.41
CA SER A 145 5.20 7.45 -14.04
C SER A 145 5.04 8.10 -12.66
N ILE A 146 4.29 7.50 -11.74
CA ILE A 146 4.17 8.01 -10.37
C ILE A 146 5.46 7.65 -9.61
N PRO A 147 6.11 8.59 -8.91
CA PRO A 147 7.19 8.26 -7.99
C PRO A 147 6.71 7.33 -6.88
N SER A 148 7.39 6.22 -6.68
CA SER A 148 7.08 5.20 -5.68
C SER A 148 8.36 4.79 -4.96
N LEU A 149 8.28 4.69 -3.65
CA LEU A 149 9.37 4.32 -2.76
C LEU A 149 8.92 3.16 -1.85
N PRO A 150 9.85 2.46 -1.16
CA PRO A 150 9.47 1.48 -0.16
C PRO A 150 8.42 2.03 0.81
N GLY A 151 7.39 1.25 1.12
CA GLY A 151 6.23 1.67 1.91
C GLY A 151 5.01 2.06 1.06
N SER A 152 5.14 2.25 -0.26
CA SER A 152 4.00 2.53 -1.15
C SER A 152 3.28 1.29 -1.68
N SER A 153 3.81 0.10 -1.48
CA SER A 153 3.12 -1.15 -1.86
C SER A 153 1.77 -1.26 -1.16
N GLY A 154 0.73 -1.69 -1.90
CA GLY A 154 -0.65 -1.74 -1.42
C GLY A 154 -1.42 -0.43 -1.59
N SER A 155 -0.77 0.65 -2.03
CA SER A 155 -1.42 1.94 -2.23
C SER A 155 -2.45 1.92 -3.35
N PRO A 156 -3.63 2.56 -3.18
CA PRO A 156 -4.60 2.72 -4.25
C PRO A 156 -4.08 3.67 -5.33
N VAL A 157 -4.28 3.26 -6.57
CA VAL A 157 -4.08 4.09 -7.76
C VAL A 157 -5.44 4.38 -8.38
N VAL A 158 -5.75 5.66 -8.51
CA VAL A 158 -7.06 6.12 -9.01
C VAL A 158 -6.88 6.95 -10.29
N ASN A 159 -7.92 6.96 -11.13
CA ASN A 159 -7.97 7.84 -12.31
C ASN A 159 -8.44 9.26 -11.94
N GLU A 160 -8.60 10.13 -12.93
CA GLU A 160 -9.07 11.52 -12.77
C GLU A 160 -10.50 11.63 -12.21
N GLN A 161 -11.30 10.58 -12.35
CA GLN A 161 -12.65 10.49 -11.81
C GLN A 161 -12.68 9.98 -10.35
N GLY A 162 -11.50 9.65 -9.78
CA GLY A 162 -11.38 9.06 -8.44
C GLY A 162 -11.74 7.58 -8.39
N GLU A 163 -11.88 6.90 -9.53
CA GLU A 163 -12.16 5.48 -9.60
C GLU A 163 -10.87 4.67 -9.41
N LEU A 164 -10.93 3.63 -8.58
CA LEU A 164 -9.81 2.72 -8.36
C LEU A 164 -9.49 1.94 -9.64
N VAL A 165 -8.25 2.04 -10.11
CA VAL A 165 -7.78 1.39 -11.35
C VAL A 165 -6.71 0.34 -11.11
N ALA A 166 -5.92 0.50 -10.05
CA ALA A 166 -4.88 -0.46 -9.69
C ALA A 166 -4.52 -0.41 -8.20
N VAL A 167 -3.80 -1.43 -7.76
CA VAL A 167 -3.08 -1.48 -6.47
C VAL A 167 -1.59 -1.49 -6.77
N ASN A 168 -0.85 -0.52 -6.23
CA ASN A 168 0.59 -0.42 -6.41
C ASN A 168 1.30 -1.61 -5.75
N PHE A 169 2.24 -2.28 -6.44
CA PHE A 169 2.94 -3.43 -5.87
C PHE A 169 4.45 -3.40 -6.03
N ALA A 170 4.99 -2.83 -7.11
CA ALA A 170 6.43 -2.87 -7.38
C ALA A 170 6.92 -1.61 -8.09
N GLY A 171 8.20 -1.28 -7.83
CA GLY A 171 8.97 -0.32 -8.61
C GLY A 171 10.01 -1.03 -9.48
N LEU A 172 10.38 -0.45 -10.60
CA LEU A 172 11.53 -0.89 -11.38
C LEU A 172 12.81 -0.47 -10.68
N ASN A 173 13.61 -1.45 -10.24
CA ASN A 173 14.92 -1.19 -9.65
C ASN A 173 15.78 -0.35 -10.59
N GLY A 174 16.36 0.74 -10.08
CA GLY A 174 17.22 1.65 -10.84
C GLY A 174 16.47 2.76 -11.58
N THR A 175 15.14 2.84 -11.50
CA THR A 175 14.36 3.96 -12.02
C THR A 175 13.48 4.55 -10.92
N GLN A 176 13.43 5.89 -10.84
CA GLN A 176 12.53 6.57 -9.89
C GLN A 176 11.16 6.91 -10.49
N GLY A 177 10.96 6.65 -11.77
CA GLY A 177 9.82 7.14 -12.52
C GLY A 177 8.92 6.09 -13.17
N PHE A 178 9.14 4.79 -12.88
CA PHE A 178 8.30 3.73 -13.44
C PHE A 178 7.93 2.72 -12.36
N ASN A 179 6.64 2.58 -12.15
CA ASN A 179 6.09 1.70 -11.13
C ASN A 179 4.92 0.91 -11.69
N TYR A 180 4.71 -0.27 -11.11
CA TYR A 180 3.67 -1.19 -11.52
C TYR A 180 2.53 -1.23 -10.51
N GLY A 181 1.31 -1.31 -11.02
CA GLY A 181 0.12 -1.62 -10.25
C GLY A 181 -0.62 -2.80 -10.85
N ILE A 182 -1.10 -3.69 -10.00
CA ILE A 182 -2.02 -4.76 -10.38
C ILE A 182 -3.38 -4.15 -10.70
N ARG A 183 -3.97 -4.49 -11.84
CA ARG A 183 -5.27 -3.95 -12.26
C ARG A 183 -6.38 -4.35 -11.30
N VAL A 184 -7.30 -3.42 -11.06
CA VAL A 184 -8.37 -3.55 -10.07
C VAL A 184 -9.27 -4.77 -10.26
N LYS A 185 -9.41 -5.29 -11.49
CA LYS A 185 -10.20 -6.51 -11.76
C LYS A 185 -9.75 -7.72 -10.95
N PHE A 186 -8.44 -7.84 -10.66
CA PHE A 186 -7.91 -8.94 -9.84
C PHE A 186 -8.25 -8.76 -8.36
N LEU A 187 -8.19 -7.52 -7.85
CA LEU A 187 -8.68 -7.22 -6.51
C LEU A 187 -10.18 -7.53 -6.39
N TYR A 188 -10.99 -7.13 -7.39
CA TYR A 188 -12.41 -7.46 -7.41
C TYR A 188 -12.65 -8.97 -7.37
N SER A 189 -11.94 -9.73 -8.21
CA SER A 189 -12.04 -11.20 -8.26
C SER A 189 -11.65 -11.83 -6.91
N LEU A 190 -10.59 -11.33 -6.27
CA LEU A 190 -10.16 -11.81 -4.97
C LEU A 190 -11.22 -11.54 -3.90
N LEU A 191 -11.82 -10.34 -3.88
CA LEU A 191 -12.93 -10.00 -2.97
C LEU A 191 -14.15 -10.89 -3.18
N GLN A 192 -14.55 -11.15 -4.44
CA GLN A 192 -15.69 -12.04 -4.74
C GLN A 192 -15.44 -13.50 -4.32
N SER A 193 -14.21 -13.89 -4.15
CA SER A 193 -13.80 -15.24 -3.75
C SER A 193 -13.80 -15.44 -2.22
N LEU A 194 -14.11 -14.43 -1.43
CA LEU A 194 -14.30 -14.57 0.01
C LEU A 194 -15.57 -15.35 0.33
N PRO A 195 -15.59 -16.17 1.38
CA PRO A 195 -16.81 -16.81 1.84
C PRO A 195 -17.84 -15.73 2.24
N LYS A 196 -19.08 -15.96 1.85
CA LYS A 196 -20.23 -15.11 2.19
C LYS A 196 -20.63 -15.30 3.63
#